data_da5d5aa85375fcbdb1cb36e74f5aa0ea
#
_entry.id   da5d5aa85375fcbdb1cb36e74f5aa0ea
#
_cell.length_a   1.000
_cell.length_b   1.000
_cell.length_c   1.000
_cell.angle_alpha   90.00
_cell.angle_beta   90.00
_cell.angle_gamma   90.00
#
_symmetry.space_group_name_H-M   'P 1'
#
loop_
_entity.id
_entity.type
_entity.pdbx_description
1 polymer ?
#
loop_
_entity_poly.entity_id
_entity_poly.type
_entity_poly.pdbx_seq_one_letter_code
_entity_poly.pdbx_strand_id
1 'polypeptide(L)'
;MIIVDDVYKRYRSDHGMGKWVLQGVSFTIPPKVNVGLVGRNGAGKSTLLRLIGGIDTPTRGRVERRCRVSWPMGFGGGLAASLTGRQNAKFVCRIHGHEEDLQDRLRYIEDFAEIGEAFDEPIKTYSSGMKSRLQFGLSLAFDFDVYISDEVTSAGDAAFQKKALAAFKS
;
A
#
# COMPACT_ATOMS: atom_id res chain seq x y z
N MET A 1 9.29 -9.91 -10.78
CA MET A 1 10.64 -9.92 -10.17
C MET A 1 10.98 -8.53 -9.69
N ILE A 2 11.50 -8.41 -8.46
CA ILE A 2 11.97 -7.14 -7.87
C ILE A 2 13.44 -7.33 -7.48
N ILE A 3 14.30 -6.39 -7.83
CA ILE A 3 15.74 -6.42 -7.52
C ILE A 3 16.04 -5.19 -6.65
N VAL A 4 16.56 -5.40 -5.48
CA VAL A 4 17.10 -4.39 -4.57
C VAL A 4 18.61 -4.52 -4.62
N ASP A 5 19.31 -3.45 -5.03
CA ASP A 5 20.74 -3.48 -5.34
C ASP A 5 21.47 -2.35 -4.62
N ASP A 6 22.29 -2.72 -3.64
CA ASP A 6 23.12 -1.85 -2.80
C ASP A 6 22.38 -0.63 -2.23
N VAL A 7 21.18 -0.85 -1.69
CA VAL A 7 20.29 0.20 -1.26
C VAL A 7 20.68 0.77 0.09
N TYR A 8 20.87 2.09 0.11
CA TYR A 8 21.02 2.90 1.32
C TYR A 8 19.88 3.91 1.41
N LYS A 9 19.35 4.13 2.60
CA LYS A 9 18.34 5.16 2.85
C LYS A 9 18.59 5.90 4.14
N ARG A 10 18.53 7.23 4.07
CA ARG A 10 18.45 8.16 5.22
C ARG A 10 17.53 9.33 4.87
N TYR A 11 17.00 9.94 5.88
CA TYR A 11 16.12 11.11 5.74
C TYR A 11 16.85 12.38 6.19
N ARG A 12 16.46 13.50 5.64
CA ARG A 12 16.85 14.82 6.14
C ARG A 12 16.07 15.13 7.42
N SER A 13 16.74 15.75 8.38
CA SER A 13 16.13 16.35 9.56
C SER A 13 16.48 17.86 9.59
N ASP A 14 15.85 18.61 10.48
CA ASP A 14 16.14 20.03 10.67
C ASP A 14 17.60 20.30 11.06
N HIS A 15 18.29 19.30 11.59
CA HIS A 15 19.72 19.35 11.99
C HIS A 15 20.67 18.75 10.95
N GLY A 16 20.22 18.57 9.69
CA GLY A 16 21.03 18.04 8.59
C GLY A 16 20.66 16.61 8.20
N MET A 17 21.63 15.82 7.73
CA MET A 17 21.40 14.45 7.27
C MET A 17 21.28 13.50 8.48
N GLY A 18 20.14 12.84 8.58
CA GLY A 18 19.87 11.86 9.64
C GLY A 18 20.72 10.58 9.53
N LYS A 19 20.58 9.71 10.53
CA LYS A 19 21.22 8.38 10.54
C LYS A 19 20.70 7.52 9.37
N TRP A 20 21.54 6.60 8.94
CA TRP A 20 21.16 5.60 7.97
C TRP A 20 20.07 4.68 8.54
N VAL A 21 18.97 4.56 7.82
CA VAL A 21 17.86 3.64 8.12
C VAL A 21 18.12 2.29 7.45
N LEU A 22 18.64 2.32 6.22
CA LEU A 22 19.07 1.14 5.48
C LEU A 22 20.50 1.34 5.01
N GLN A 23 21.30 0.27 5.02
CA GLN A 23 22.72 0.31 4.67
C GLN A 23 23.10 -0.94 3.87
N GLY A 24 23.39 -0.78 2.56
CA GLY A 24 23.88 -1.83 1.69
C GLY A 24 22.94 -3.02 1.54
N VAL A 25 21.63 -2.77 1.46
CA VAL A 25 20.63 -3.84 1.36
C VAL A 25 20.55 -4.33 -0.07
N SER A 26 20.82 -5.64 -0.28
CA SER A 26 20.74 -6.27 -1.60
C SER A 26 20.04 -7.62 -1.51
N PHE A 27 19.00 -7.80 -2.34
CA PHE A 27 18.32 -9.08 -2.53
C PHE A 27 17.45 -9.05 -3.79
N THR A 28 16.98 -10.22 -4.20
CA THR A 28 16.03 -10.38 -5.31
C THR A 28 14.79 -11.13 -4.83
N ILE A 29 13.63 -10.62 -5.18
CA ILE A 29 12.33 -11.31 -5.00
C ILE A 29 11.95 -11.91 -6.35
N PRO A 30 11.99 -13.24 -6.50
CA PRO A 30 11.52 -13.89 -7.73
C PRO A 30 9.99 -13.81 -7.84
N PRO A 31 9.41 -14.07 -9.03
CA PRO A 31 7.97 -14.11 -9.19
C PRO A 31 7.36 -15.30 -8.43
N LYS A 32 6.08 -15.17 -8.05
CA LYS A 32 5.28 -16.22 -7.41
C LYS A 32 5.81 -16.72 -6.06
N VAL A 33 6.44 -15.85 -5.29
CA VAL A 33 6.86 -16.16 -3.90
C VAL A 33 6.24 -15.19 -2.92
N ASN A 34 5.93 -15.70 -1.73
CA ASN A 34 5.57 -14.87 -0.58
C ASN A 34 6.82 -14.60 0.25
N VAL A 35 7.08 -13.33 0.56
CA VAL A 35 8.25 -12.90 1.33
C VAL A 35 7.80 -12.18 2.59
N GLY A 36 8.27 -12.64 3.75
CA GLY A 36 8.07 -11.97 5.02
C GLY A 36 9.32 -11.17 5.42
N LEU A 37 9.14 -9.89 5.77
CA LEU A 37 10.18 -9.06 6.36
C LEU A 37 10.13 -9.20 7.89
N VAL A 38 11.16 -9.80 8.47
CA VAL A 38 11.29 -10.00 9.90
C VAL A 38 12.39 -9.10 10.46
N GLY A 39 12.13 -8.46 11.57
CA GLY A 39 13.10 -7.59 12.24
C GLY A 39 12.49 -6.79 13.38
N ARG A 40 13.36 -6.22 14.23
CA ARG A 40 12.94 -5.38 15.37
C ARG A 40 12.19 -4.14 14.91
N ASN A 41 11.39 -3.53 15.79
CA ASN A 41 10.80 -2.23 15.51
C ASN A 41 11.90 -1.19 15.28
N GLY A 42 11.69 -0.33 14.25
CA GLY A 42 12.71 0.64 13.84
C GLY A 42 13.82 0.10 12.94
N ALA A 43 13.83 -1.20 12.59
CA ALA A 43 14.85 -1.79 11.71
C ALA A 43 14.77 -1.36 10.22
N GLY A 44 13.82 -0.48 9.87
CA GLY A 44 13.69 0.01 8.50
C GLY A 44 12.73 -0.80 7.61
N LYS A 45 11.95 -1.74 8.16
CA LYS A 45 11.00 -2.57 7.39
C LYS A 45 10.03 -1.72 6.56
N SER A 46 9.31 -0.81 7.18
CA SER A 46 8.35 0.07 6.49
C SER A 46 9.04 0.99 5.47
N THR A 47 10.29 1.42 5.74
CA THR A 47 11.10 2.18 4.77
C THR A 47 11.41 1.33 3.55
N LEU A 48 11.81 0.07 3.75
CA LEU A 48 12.11 -0.85 2.65
C LEU A 48 10.85 -1.14 1.81
N LEU A 49 9.69 -1.36 2.45
CA LEU A 49 8.42 -1.53 1.75
C LEU A 49 8.03 -0.31 0.90
N ARG A 50 8.26 0.91 1.41
CA ARG A 50 8.05 2.15 0.63
C ARG A 50 8.97 2.22 -0.59
N LEU A 51 10.22 1.84 -0.45
CA LEU A 51 11.17 1.80 -1.56
C LEU A 51 10.74 0.74 -2.59
N ILE A 52 10.33 -0.44 -2.16
CA ILE A 52 9.82 -1.50 -3.03
C ILE A 52 8.53 -1.06 -3.73
N GLY A 53 7.61 -0.41 -3.03
CA GLY A 53 6.36 0.13 -3.58
C GLY A 53 6.53 1.37 -4.47
N GLY A 54 7.73 1.95 -4.56
CA GLY A 54 7.98 3.14 -5.39
C GLY A 54 7.45 4.45 -4.82
N ILE A 55 6.99 4.46 -3.57
CA ILE A 55 6.52 5.68 -2.89
C ILE A 55 7.70 6.56 -2.48
N ASP A 56 8.86 5.94 -2.28
CA ASP A 56 10.08 6.62 -1.89
C ASP A 56 11.24 6.15 -2.77
N THR A 57 12.33 6.93 -2.79
CA THR A 57 13.54 6.61 -3.56
C THR A 57 14.72 6.35 -2.63
N PRO A 58 15.63 5.43 -2.96
CA PRO A 58 16.82 5.21 -2.18
C PRO A 58 17.77 6.43 -2.23
N THR A 59 18.55 6.62 -1.17
CA THR A 59 19.62 7.65 -1.14
C THR A 59 20.81 7.23 -2.01
N ARG A 60 21.08 5.93 -2.05
CA ARG A 60 22.08 5.27 -2.94
C ARG A 60 21.55 3.89 -3.31
N GLY A 61 22.10 3.33 -4.40
CA GLY A 61 21.65 2.06 -4.94
C GLY A 61 20.38 2.22 -5.75
N ARG A 62 19.74 1.12 -6.06
CA ARG A 62 18.52 1.11 -6.89
C ARG A 62 17.55 0.01 -6.52
N VAL A 63 16.27 0.24 -6.83
CA VAL A 63 15.22 -0.77 -6.78
C VAL A 63 14.61 -0.90 -8.18
N GLU A 64 14.84 -2.04 -8.82
CA GLU A 64 14.31 -2.36 -10.14
C GLU A 64 13.04 -3.23 -9.98
N ARG A 65 11.95 -2.83 -10.62
CA ARG A 65 10.66 -3.53 -10.61
C ARG A 65 10.33 -3.98 -12.02
N ARG A 66 10.34 -5.29 -12.24
CA ARG A 66 9.95 -5.92 -13.51
C ARG A 66 8.54 -6.50 -13.42
N CYS A 67 7.67 -5.83 -12.69
CA CYS A 67 6.30 -6.23 -12.41
C CYS A 67 5.53 -5.03 -11.85
N ARG A 68 4.19 -5.10 -11.89
CA ARG A 68 3.33 -4.11 -11.25
C ARG A 68 3.29 -4.39 -9.75
N VAL A 69 3.67 -3.39 -8.96
CA VAL A 69 3.74 -3.48 -7.51
C VAL A 69 2.68 -2.57 -6.90
N SER A 70 1.90 -3.07 -5.96
CA SER A 70 0.93 -2.25 -5.25
C SER A 70 1.64 -1.22 -4.35
N TRP A 71 0.92 -0.16 -3.99
CA TRP A 71 1.33 0.61 -2.82
C TRP A 71 1.19 -0.24 -1.54
N PRO A 72 1.97 0.05 -0.48
CA PRO A 72 1.82 -0.66 0.79
C PRO A 72 0.43 -0.47 1.37
N MET A 73 -0.28 -1.56 1.60
CA MET A 73 -1.60 -1.53 2.22
C MET A 73 -1.51 -1.10 3.68
N GLY A 74 -2.48 -0.32 4.12
CA GLY A 74 -2.44 0.30 5.45
C GLY A 74 -1.67 1.62 5.50
N PHE A 75 -1.01 2.00 4.42
CA PHE A 75 -0.30 3.27 4.33
C PHE A 75 -1.31 4.40 4.09
N GLY A 76 -1.60 5.18 5.14
CA GLY A 76 -2.58 6.27 5.12
C GLY A 76 -2.26 7.47 4.22
N GLY A 77 -1.29 7.35 3.31
CA GLY A 77 -0.90 8.40 2.39
C GLY A 77 -1.59 8.28 1.03
N GLY A 78 -2.03 9.41 0.46
CA GLY A 78 -2.56 9.48 -0.90
C GLY A 78 -4.07 9.69 -1.01
N LEU A 79 -4.83 9.50 0.07
CA LEU A 79 -6.25 9.82 0.09
C LEU A 79 -6.48 11.25 0.60
N ALA A 80 -7.23 12.05 -0.15
CA ALA A 80 -7.60 13.40 0.25
C ALA A 80 -8.68 13.36 1.33
N ALA A 81 -8.35 13.80 2.53
CA ALA A 81 -9.21 13.73 3.71
C ALA A 81 -10.54 14.50 3.56
N SER A 82 -10.56 15.54 2.74
CA SER A 82 -11.73 16.37 2.44
C SER A 82 -12.67 15.77 1.39
N LEU A 83 -12.21 14.79 0.63
CA LEU A 83 -13.02 14.10 -0.37
C LEU A 83 -13.68 12.86 0.24
N THR A 84 -14.79 12.44 -0.37
CA THR A 84 -15.49 11.21 0.03
C THR A 84 -14.69 9.97 -0.35
N GLY A 85 -15.03 8.81 0.23
CA GLY A 85 -14.45 7.53 -0.17
C GLY A 85 -14.62 7.26 -1.65
N ARG A 86 -15.82 7.48 -2.18
CA ARG A 86 -16.16 7.34 -3.60
C ARG A 86 -15.33 8.28 -4.49
N GLN A 87 -15.16 9.55 -4.10
CA GLN A 87 -14.36 10.51 -4.86
C GLN A 87 -12.88 10.11 -4.90
N ASN A 88 -12.34 9.66 -3.77
CA ASN A 88 -10.96 9.15 -3.71
C ASN A 88 -10.82 7.89 -4.57
N ALA A 89 -11.75 6.95 -4.48
CA ALA A 89 -11.73 5.73 -5.30
C ALA A 89 -11.77 6.05 -6.79
N LYS A 90 -12.66 6.96 -7.21
CA LYS A 90 -12.76 7.45 -8.59
C LYS A 90 -11.45 8.07 -9.08
N PHE A 91 -10.82 8.89 -8.24
CA PHE A 91 -9.54 9.52 -8.56
C PHE A 91 -8.43 8.48 -8.77
N VAL A 92 -8.32 7.49 -7.86
CA VAL A 92 -7.32 6.43 -7.98
C VAL A 92 -7.55 5.57 -9.23
N CYS A 93 -8.79 5.18 -9.52
CA CYS A 93 -9.12 4.44 -10.73
C CYS A 93 -8.69 5.18 -12.01
N ARG A 94 -8.93 6.48 -12.07
CA ARG A 94 -8.55 7.31 -13.23
C ARG A 94 -7.04 7.43 -13.40
N ILE A 95 -6.30 7.64 -12.32
CA ILE A 95 -4.82 7.69 -12.38
C ILE A 95 -4.25 6.39 -12.94
N HIS A 96 -4.86 5.25 -12.62
CA HIS A 96 -4.44 3.94 -13.12
C HIS A 96 -5.00 3.57 -14.49
N GLY A 97 -5.68 4.50 -15.19
CA GLY A 97 -6.17 4.33 -16.56
C GLY A 97 -7.45 3.50 -16.69
N HIS A 98 -8.21 3.36 -15.60
CA HIS A 98 -9.44 2.58 -15.55
C HIS A 98 -10.70 3.45 -15.69
N GLU A 99 -10.83 4.17 -16.81
CA GLU A 99 -12.03 4.97 -17.09
C GLU A 99 -13.17 4.10 -17.66
N GLU A 100 -12.84 3.09 -18.47
CA GLU A 100 -13.82 2.24 -19.15
C GLU A 100 -14.58 1.32 -18.16
N ASP A 101 -13.89 0.79 -17.16
CA ASP A 101 -14.42 -0.12 -16.12
C ASP A 101 -14.64 0.57 -14.76
N LEU A 102 -14.64 1.91 -14.76
CA LEU A 102 -14.71 2.74 -13.54
C LEU A 102 -15.88 2.36 -12.64
N GLN A 103 -17.08 2.19 -13.19
CA GLN A 103 -18.28 1.92 -12.38
C GLN A 103 -18.23 0.54 -11.72
N ASP A 104 -17.68 -0.44 -12.40
CA ASP A 104 -17.55 -1.81 -11.87
C ASP A 104 -16.51 -1.85 -10.75
N ARG A 105 -15.39 -1.14 -10.93
CA ARG A 105 -14.37 -1.00 -9.87
C ARG A 105 -14.90 -0.25 -8.65
N LEU A 106 -15.66 0.83 -8.84
CA LEU A 106 -16.27 1.55 -7.74
C LEU A 106 -17.21 0.67 -6.93
N ARG A 107 -18.06 -0.12 -7.61
CA ARG A 107 -18.94 -1.10 -6.94
C ARG A 107 -18.12 -2.13 -6.18
N TYR A 108 -17.10 -2.70 -6.80
CA TYR A 108 -16.22 -3.67 -6.14
C TYR A 108 -15.59 -3.08 -4.86
N ILE A 109 -15.06 -1.84 -4.93
CA ILE A 109 -14.42 -1.17 -3.79
C ILE A 109 -15.44 -0.93 -2.67
N GLU A 110 -16.63 -0.46 -3.00
CA GLU A 110 -17.73 -0.20 -2.05
C GLU A 110 -18.17 -1.48 -1.34
N ASP A 111 -18.46 -2.53 -2.12
CA ASP A 111 -18.86 -3.85 -1.64
C ASP A 111 -17.77 -4.51 -0.78
N PHE A 112 -16.51 -4.36 -1.19
CA PHE A 112 -15.41 -4.93 -0.43
C PHE A 112 -15.17 -4.21 0.89
N ALA A 113 -15.23 -2.88 0.89
CA ALA A 113 -14.95 -2.06 2.07
C ALA A 113 -16.03 -2.21 3.16
N GLU A 114 -17.28 -2.51 2.79
CA GLU A 114 -18.41 -2.69 3.72
C GLU A 114 -18.53 -1.54 4.74
N ILE A 115 -18.42 -0.30 4.26
CA ILE A 115 -18.54 0.91 5.08
C ILE A 115 -19.89 1.63 4.89
N GLY A 116 -20.76 1.06 4.05
CA GLY A 116 -22.11 1.56 3.82
C GLY A 116 -22.14 3.00 3.34
N GLU A 117 -23.10 3.77 3.84
CA GLU A 117 -23.31 5.19 3.47
C GLU A 117 -22.08 6.07 3.69
N ALA A 118 -21.16 5.67 4.57
CA ALA A 118 -19.93 6.39 4.79
C ALA A 118 -19.03 6.45 3.54
N PHE A 119 -19.24 5.58 2.55
CA PHE A 119 -18.51 5.66 1.27
C PHE A 119 -18.72 7.00 0.57
N ASP A 120 -19.84 7.66 0.80
CA ASP A 120 -20.18 8.99 0.27
C ASP A 120 -19.93 10.15 1.25
N GLU A 121 -19.34 9.84 2.42
CA GLU A 121 -18.89 10.83 3.40
C GLU A 121 -17.40 11.15 3.29
N PRO A 122 -16.95 12.35 3.71
CA PRO A 122 -15.54 12.72 3.69
C PRO A 122 -14.66 11.79 4.54
N ILE A 123 -13.50 11.37 4.03
CA ILE A 123 -12.58 10.44 4.73
C ILE A 123 -12.13 10.96 6.11
N LYS A 124 -12.10 12.29 6.33
CA LYS A 124 -11.80 12.86 7.65
C LYS A 124 -12.71 12.37 8.77
N THR A 125 -13.95 11.96 8.43
CA THR A 125 -14.93 11.44 9.39
C THR A 125 -14.77 9.93 9.66
N TYR A 126 -13.93 9.23 8.89
CA TYR A 126 -13.77 7.80 9.00
C TYR A 126 -12.99 7.40 10.26
N SER A 127 -13.42 6.31 10.88
CA SER A 127 -12.60 5.60 11.86
C SER A 127 -11.34 5.02 11.18
N SER A 128 -10.35 4.62 11.98
CA SER A 128 -9.16 3.92 11.46
C SER A 128 -9.53 2.63 10.73
N GLY A 129 -10.50 1.88 11.24
CA GLY A 129 -11.02 0.67 10.62
C GLY A 129 -11.65 0.93 9.25
N MET A 130 -12.50 1.96 9.13
CA MET A 130 -13.12 2.35 7.86
C MET A 130 -12.08 2.78 6.82
N LYS A 131 -11.06 3.54 7.24
CA LYS A 131 -9.94 3.91 6.35
C LYS A 131 -9.20 2.69 5.84
N SER A 132 -8.88 1.75 6.73
CA SER A 132 -8.20 0.51 6.36
C SER A 132 -9.05 -0.34 5.39
N ARG A 133 -10.36 -0.48 5.64
CA ARG A 133 -11.29 -1.20 4.77
C ARG A 133 -11.33 -0.61 3.36
N LEU A 134 -11.44 0.72 3.25
CA LEU A 134 -11.39 1.42 1.97
C LEU A 134 -10.06 1.20 1.25
N GLN A 135 -8.94 1.31 1.95
CA GLN A 135 -7.60 1.10 1.38
C GLN A 135 -7.39 -0.33 0.87
N PHE A 136 -7.92 -1.33 1.59
CA PHE A 136 -7.90 -2.71 1.12
C PHE A 136 -8.73 -2.89 -0.15
N GLY A 137 -9.98 -2.40 -0.16
CA GLY A 137 -10.84 -2.45 -1.34
C GLY A 137 -10.17 -1.78 -2.55
N LEU A 138 -9.56 -0.62 -2.36
CA LEU A 138 -8.79 0.07 -3.38
C LEU A 138 -7.62 -0.79 -3.90
N SER A 139 -6.82 -1.37 -3.01
CA SER A 139 -5.65 -2.15 -3.43
C SER A 139 -6.04 -3.41 -4.21
N LEU A 140 -7.13 -4.07 -3.82
CA LEU A 140 -7.61 -5.28 -4.46
C LEU A 140 -8.42 -5.03 -5.75
N ALA A 141 -8.87 -3.80 -5.97
CA ALA A 141 -9.56 -3.42 -7.21
C ALA A 141 -8.64 -3.35 -8.43
N PHE A 142 -7.32 -3.50 -8.24
CA PHE A 142 -6.33 -3.46 -9.32
C PHE A 142 -5.52 -4.75 -9.37
N ASP A 143 -5.17 -5.17 -10.57
CA ASP A 143 -4.36 -6.35 -10.79
C ASP A 143 -2.87 -6.01 -10.65
N PHE A 144 -2.32 -6.19 -9.47
CA PHE A 144 -0.89 -6.11 -9.23
C PHE A 144 -0.25 -7.50 -9.24
N ASP A 145 0.98 -7.59 -9.73
CA ASP A 145 1.77 -8.83 -9.67
C ASP A 145 2.37 -9.07 -8.27
N VAL A 146 2.49 -7.99 -7.49
CA VAL A 146 3.00 -8.02 -6.11
C VAL A 146 2.19 -7.07 -5.24
N TYR A 147 1.64 -7.60 -4.17
CA TYR A 147 0.97 -6.83 -3.14
C TYR A 147 1.91 -6.64 -1.94
N ILE A 148 2.00 -5.39 -1.47
CA ILE A 148 2.80 -5.04 -0.29
C ILE A 148 1.86 -4.77 0.88
N SER A 149 2.14 -5.41 2.03
CA SER A 149 1.41 -5.15 3.27
C SER A 149 2.38 -4.88 4.42
N ASP A 150 2.14 -3.80 5.14
CA ASP A 150 2.79 -3.50 6.42
C ASP A 150 1.74 -3.76 7.49
N GLU A 151 1.76 -4.97 8.10
CA GLU A 151 0.78 -5.44 9.09
C GLU A 151 -0.66 -5.70 8.56
N VAL A 152 -0.86 -6.81 7.85
CA VAL A 152 -2.22 -7.28 7.44
C VAL A 152 -3.19 -7.43 8.62
N THR A 153 -2.65 -7.58 9.83
CA THR A 153 -3.42 -7.89 11.05
C THR A 153 -4.04 -6.67 11.73
N SER A 154 -3.70 -5.45 11.33
CA SER A 154 -4.20 -4.21 11.97
C SER A 154 -5.45 -3.63 11.32
N ALA A 155 -5.92 -4.19 10.20
CA ALA A 155 -7.02 -3.64 9.43
C ALA A 155 -8.37 -4.26 9.81
N GLY A 156 -9.23 -3.48 10.48
CA GLY A 156 -10.61 -3.87 10.75
C GLY A 156 -10.78 -4.94 11.85
N ASP A 157 -11.97 -5.53 11.90
CA ASP A 157 -12.27 -6.65 12.78
C ASP A 157 -11.78 -8.00 12.22
N ALA A 158 -11.87 -9.05 13.05
CA ALA A 158 -11.41 -10.38 12.68
C ALA A 158 -12.09 -10.96 11.43
N ALA A 159 -13.35 -10.61 11.19
CA ALA A 159 -14.11 -11.07 10.02
C ALA A 159 -13.55 -10.43 8.74
N PHE A 160 -13.30 -9.11 8.76
CA PHE A 160 -12.71 -8.40 7.64
C PHE A 160 -11.27 -8.87 7.35
N GLN A 161 -10.46 -9.12 8.39
CA GLN A 161 -9.11 -9.68 8.23
C GLN A 161 -9.14 -11.03 7.51
N LYS A 162 -10.09 -11.91 7.87
CA LYS A 162 -10.26 -13.19 7.19
C LYS A 162 -10.66 -13.02 5.72
N LYS A 163 -11.58 -12.08 5.43
CA LYS A 163 -11.99 -11.72 4.06
C LYS A 163 -10.81 -11.19 3.24
N ALA A 164 -10.04 -10.25 3.80
CA ALA A 164 -8.87 -9.68 3.16
C ALA A 164 -7.80 -10.74 2.84
N LEU A 165 -7.49 -11.63 3.81
CA LEU A 165 -6.56 -12.74 3.62
C LEU A 165 -7.03 -13.75 2.58
N ALA A 166 -8.34 -14.01 2.48
CA ALA A 166 -8.89 -14.89 1.46
C ALA A 166 -8.74 -14.30 0.05
N ALA A 167 -8.96 -12.99 -0.10
CA ALA A 167 -8.80 -12.28 -1.36
C ALA A 167 -7.35 -12.24 -1.88
N PHE A 168 -6.34 -12.37 -0.99
CA PHE A 168 -4.93 -12.50 -1.39
C PHE A 168 -4.53 -13.89 -1.87
N LYS A 169 -5.36 -14.91 -1.60
CA LYS A 169 -5.04 -16.30 -1.95
C LYS A 169 -5.73 -16.75 -3.23
N SER A 170 -6.67 -15.98 -3.73
CA SER A 170 -7.38 -16.20 -5.00
C SER A 170 -6.60 -15.62 -6.18
#